data_0e770c9cfc78921347d077b960fdd7bb
#
_entry.id   0e770c9cfc78921347d077b960fdd7bb
#
_cell.length_a   1.000
_cell.length_b   1.000
_cell.length_c   1.000
_cell.angle_alpha   90.00
_cell.angle_beta   90.00
_cell.angle_gamma   90.00
#
_symmetry.space_group_name_H-M   'P 1'
#
loop_
_entity.id
_entity.type
_entity.pdbx_description
1 polymer ?
#
loop_
_entity_poly.entity_id
_entity_poly.type
_entity_poly.pdbx_seq_one_letter_code
_entity_poly.pdbx_strand_id
1 'polypeptide(L)'
;MAKSRKISAGMLLFRRTSGKLEIFLAHPGGPFWTRQEEGTWTIPKGVIEDGEDPLDAARREFREETGIEPQPPFLPLGSIRQKAGKTVHAWAWEGDADASTIVSNLMRIEWPRGSGRFQSYPEVDRCAWFAPDLARQKINAAQAELIDRLEALLD
;
A
#
# COMPACT_ATOMS: atom_id res chain seq x y z
N MET A 1 10.34 -25.27 -15.38
CA MET A 1 9.20 -24.36 -15.39
C MET A 1 9.52 -23.09 -14.64
N ALA A 2 9.40 -21.97 -15.29
CA ALA A 2 9.63 -20.70 -14.64
C ALA A 2 8.52 -20.46 -13.61
N LYS A 3 8.91 -20.10 -12.39
CA LYS A 3 7.93 -19.66 -11.41
C LYS A 3 7.32 -18.36 -11.92
N SER A 4 5.99 -18.27 -11.93
CA SER A 4 5.33 -17.02 -12.24
C SER A 4 5.78 -15.98 -11.21
N ARG A 5 6.30 -14.87 -11.69
CA ARG A 5 6.63 -13.75 -10.81
C ARG A 5 5.35 -13.18 -10.28
N LYS A 6 5.29 -12.98 -8.98
CA LYS A 6 4.14 -12.29 -8.39
C LYS A 6 4.23 -10.82 -8.77
N ILE A 7 3.19 -10.37 -9.45
CA ILE A 7 3.04 -8.97 -9.84
C ILE A 7 1.93 -8.39 -9.00
N SER A 8 2.20 -7.28 -8.35
CA SER A 8 1.24 -6.57 -7.52
C SER A 8 0.87 -5.23 -8.12
N ALA A 9 -0.25 -4.70 -7.69
CA ALA A 9 -0.69 -3.37 -8.05
C ALA A 9 -1.15 -2.64 -6.79
N GLY A 10 -0.91 -1.33 -6.73
CA GLY A 10 -1.26 -0.54 -5.56
C GLY A 10 -1.59 0.90 -5.89
N MET A 11 -2.16 1.58 -4.89
CA MET A 11 -2.58 2.97 -5.00
C MET A 11 -1.95 3.81 -3.92
N LEU A 12 -1.46 4.99 -4.32
CA LEU A 12 -0.97 5.99 -3.39
C LEU A 12 -2.00 7.12 -3.35
N LEU A 13 -2.68 7.26 -2.21
CA LEU A 13 -3.59 8.37 -1.96
C LEU A 13 -2.78 9.54 -1.42
N PHE A 14 -3.01 10.73 -1.97
CA PHE A 14 -2.41 11.94 -1.48
C PHE A 14 -3.44 13.06 -1.36
N ARG A 15 -3.11 14.06 -0.56
CA ARG A 15 -3.91 15.27 -0.45
C ARG A 15 -3.00 16.48 -0.31
N ARG A 16 -3.52 17.65 -0.64
CA ARG A 16 -2.80 18.92 -0.47
C ARG A 16 -3.64 19.79 0.45
N THR A 17 -3.10 20.07 1.63
CA THR A 17 -3.77 20.88 2.63
C THR A 17 -2.97 22.17 2.82
N SER A 18 -3.58 23.32 2.51
CA SER A 18 -2.90 24.62 2.57
C SER A 18 -1.58 24.62 1.79
N GLY A 19 -1.59 24.01 0.60
CA GLY A 19 -0.43 23.91 -0.28
C GLY A 19 0.60 22.86 0.13
N LYS A 20 0.35 22.11 1.20
CA LYS A 20 1.27 21.08 1.68
C LYS A 20 0.81 19.70 1.27
N LEU A 21 1.71 18.93 0.68
CA LEU A 21 1.44 17.56 0.28
C LEU A 21 1.48 16.64 1.50
N GLU A 22 0.48 15.76 1.58
CA GLU A 22 0.46 14.66 2.54
C GLU A 22 0.17 13.37 1.84
N ILE A 23 0.81 12.30 2.30
CA ILE A 23 0.75 10.97 1.70
C ILE A 23 0.15 10.00 2.70
N PHE A 24 -0.82 9.22 2.22
CA PHE A 24 -1.54 8.24 3.01
C PHE A 24 -0.84 6.89 2.88
N LEU A 25 -0.40 6.34 4.02
CA LEU A 25 0.27 5.04 4.05
C LEU A 25 -0.45 4.09 4.98
N ALA A 26 -0.27 2.81 4.72
CA ALA A 26 -0.86 1.73 5.49
C ALA A 26 0.23 0.98 6.25
N HIS A 27 -0.07 0.63 7.50
CA HIS A 27 0.81 -0.20 8.30
C HIS A 27 0.36 -1.65 8.20
N PRO A 28 1.27 -2.59 7.88
CA PRO A 28 0.90 -3.99 7.75
C PRO A 28 0.46 -4.57 9.10
N GLY A 29 -0.65 -5.32 9.06
CA GLY A 29 -1.18 -5.97 10.24
C GLY A 29 -0.52 -7.32 10.51
N GLY A 30 -0.95 -7.96 11.60
CA GLY A 30 -0.44 -9.26 12.01
C GLY A 30 0.68 -9.14 13.04
N PRO A 31 1.10 -10.29 13.61
CA PRO A 31 2.02 -10.28 14.74
C PRO A 31 3.46 -9.90 14.40
N PHE A 32 3.85 -9.95 13.11
CA PHE A 32 5.24 -9.74 12.70
C PHE A 32 5.66 -8.26 12.75
N TRP A 33 4.72 -7.34 12.58
CA TRP A 33 5.02 -5.93 12.29
C TRP A 33 4.53 -4.96 13.35
N THR A 34 3.91 -5.45 14.41
CA THR A 34 3.18 -4.65 15.39
C THR A 34 3.98 -3.47 15.94
N ARG A 35 5.28 -3.64 16.16
CA ARG A 35 6.13 -2.61 16.76
C ARG A 35 7.08 -1.93 15.78
N GLN A 36 7.00 -2.28 14.49
CA GLN A 36 7.89 -1.70 13.51
C GLN A 36 7.26 -0.49 12.87
N GLU A 37 8.00 0.60 12.82
CA GLU A 37 7.54 1.87 12.27
C GLU A 37 8.30 2.25 11.01
N GLU A 38 9.62 2.27 11.05
CA GLU A 38 10.42 2.74 9.91
C GLU A 38 10.66 1.65 8.90
N GLY A 39 10.51 2.00 7.62
CA GLY A 39 10.73 1.05 6.53
C GLY A 39 9.66 -0.03 6.42
N THR A 40 8.55 0.11 7.15
CA THR A 40 7.52 -0.92 7.25
C THR A 40 6.21 -0.53 6.58
N TRP A 41 5.87 0.74 6.63
CA TRP A 41 4.64 1.25 6.01
C TRP A 41 4.68 1.07 4.50
N THR A 42 3.52 0.98 3.89
CA THR A 42 3.38 0.65 2.47
C THR A 42 2.19 1.38 1.87
N ILE A 43 2.21 1.53 0.54
CA ILE A 43 0.96 1.85 -0.14
C ILE A 43 0.07 0.61 -0.07
N PRO A 44 -1.27 0.76 0.02
CA PRO A 44 -2.17 -0.40 -0.09
C PRO A 44 -1.98 -1.07 -1.45
N LYS A 45 -1.67 -2.36 -1.43
CA LYS A 45 -1.35 -3.12 -2.64
C LYS A 45 -1.56 -4.60 -2.43
N GLY A 46 -1.72 -5.32 -3.52
CA GLY A 46 -1.79 -6.76 -3.49
C GLY A 46 -1.58 -7.38 -4.85
N VAL A 47 -1.59 -8.70 -4.87
CA VAL A 47 -1.30 -9.48 -6.08
C VAL A 47 -2.41 -9.31 -7.11
N ILE A 48 -2.02 -9.09 -8.36
CA ILE A 48 -2.95 -9.05 -9.50
C ILE A 48 -3.45 -10.47 -9.76
N GLU A 49 -4.76 -10.64 -9.85
CA GLU A 49 -5.35 -11.92 -10.15
C GLU A 49 -5.27 -12.22 -11.64
N ASP A 50 -5.37 -13.51 -12.00
CA ASP A 50 -5.33 -13.92 -13.41
C ASP A 50 -6.42 -13.23 -14.20
N GLY A 51 -6.03 -12.59 -15.31
CA GLY A 51 -6.95 -11.89 -16.19
C GLY A 51 -7.40 -10.53 -15.69
N GLU A 52 -6.94 -10.11 -14.53
CA GLU A 52 -7.31 -8.81 -13.97
C GLU A 52 -6.42 -7.69 -14.52
N ASP A 53 -7.03 -6.59 -14.91
CA ASP A 53 -6.29 -5.40 -15.33
C ASP A 53 -5.52 -4.81 -14.13
N PRO A 54 -4.25 -4.41 -14.29
CA PRO A 54 -3.46 -3.88 -13.17
C PRO A 54 -4.09 -2.70 -12.44
N LEU A 55 -4.71 -1.76 -13.15
CA LEU A 55 -5.37 -0.62 -12.50
C LEU A 55 -6.59 -1.08 -11.69
N ASP A 56 -7.36 -2.02 -12.23
CA ASP A 56 -8.51 -2.58 -11.51
C ASP A 56 -8.04 -3.32 -10.24
N ALA A 57 -6.93 -4.03 -10.33
CA ALA A 57 -6.34 -4.70 -9.17
C ALA A 57 -5.91 -3.69 -8.10
N ALA A 58 -5.28 -2.59 -8.51
CA ALA A 58 -4.87 -1.54 -7.59
C ALA A 58 -6.07 -0.93 -6.87
N ARG A 59 -7.15 -0.67 -7.60
CA ARG A 59 -8.39 -0.13 -7.03
C ARG A 59 -9.03 -1.10 -6.05
N ARG A 60 -9.09 -2.38 -6.43
CA ARG A 60 -9.67 -3.44 -5.58
C ARG A 60 -8.87 -3.59 -4.29
N GLU A 61 -7.55 -3.68 -4.39
CA GLU A 61 -6.69 -3.84 -3.21
C GLU A 61 -6.79 -2.65 -2.26
N PHE A 62 -6.83 -1.43 -2.80
CA PHE A 62 -6.99 -0.24 -1.97
C PHE A 62 -8.31 -0.30 -1.19
N ARG A 63 -9.39 -0.64 -1.88
CA ARG A 63 -10.71 -0.75 -1.26
C ARG A 63 -10.75 -1.85 -0.19
N GLU A 64 -10.16 -3.02 -0.49
CA GLU A 64 -10.13 -4.13 0.46
C GLU A 64 -9.34 -3.81 1.72
N GLU A 65 -8.22 -3.10 1.56
CA GLU A 65 -7.31 -2.82 2.68
C GLU A 65 -7.70 -1.60 3.50
N THR A 66 -8.50 -0.70 2.97
CA THR A 66 -8.85 0.55 3.66
C THR A 66 -10.34 0.79 3.82
N GLY A 67 -11.17 0.15 3.01
CA GLY A 67 -12.61 0.44 2.96
C GLY A 67 -12.94 1.71 2.18
N ILE A 68 -11.95 2.34 1.57
CA ILE A 68 -12.12 3.58 0.82
C ILE A 68 -12.14 3.28 -0.67
N GLU A 69 -13.10 3.87 -1.40
CA GLU A 69 -13.19 3.73 -2.84
C GLU A 69 -12.32 4.77 -3.55
N PRO A 70 -11.28 4.34 -4.28
CA PRO A 70 -10.45 5.28 -5.02
C PRO A 70 -11.24 6.00 -6.10
N GLN A 71 -10.94 7.28 -6.31
CA GLN A 71 -11.64 8.12 -7.27
C GLN A 71 -10.70 8.62 -8.36
N PRO A 72 -11.13 8.62 -9.63
CA PRO A 72 -10.32 9.16 -10.71
C PRO A 72 -10.14 10.67 -10.56
N PRO A 73 -9.10 11.27 -11.18
CA PRO A 73 -8.17 10.63 -12.11
C PRO A 73 -7.09 9.81 -11.39
N PHE A 74 -6.62 8.74 -12.07
CA PHE A 74 -5.55 7.90 -11.56
C PHE A 74 -4.26 8.23 -12.33
N LEU A 75 -3.25 8.69 -11.61
CA LEU A 75 -1.99 9.14 -12.18
C LEU A 75 -0.98 7.99 -12.16
N PRO A 76 -0.52 7.51 -13.34
CA PRO A 76 0.45 6.42 -13.34
C PRO A 76 1.77 6.82 -12.68
N LEU A 77 2.25 6.01 -11.75
CA LEU A 77 3.55 6.19 -11.13
C LEU A 77 4.58 5.19 -11.68
N GLY A 78 4.15 4.29 -12.56
CA GLY A 78 5.02 3.26 -13.10
C GLY A 78 5.19 2.09 -12.15
N SER A 79 6.24 1.32 -12.35
CA SER A 79 6.49 0.14 -11.53
C SER A 79 7.80 0.27 -10.76
N ILE A 80 7.87 -0.45 -9.66
CA ILE A 80 9.07 -0.61 -8.86
C ILE A 80 9.31 -2.09 -8.60
N ARG A 81 10.52 -2.43 -8.22
CA ARG A 81 10.88 -3.80 -7.81
C ARG A 81 11.18 -3.81 -6.33
N GLN A 82 10.53 -4.72 -5.63
CA GLN A 82 10.81 -5.00 -4.23
C GLN A 82 11.76 -6.18 -4.12
N LYS A 83 12.25 -6.44 -2.90
CA LYS A 83 13.08 -7.60 -2.63
C LYS A 83 12.43 -8.88 -3.14
N ALA A 84 13.24 -9.85 -3.53
CA ALA A 84 12.80 -11.12 -4.10
C ALA A 84 12.17 -11.00 -5.49
N GLY A 85 12.43 -9.89 -6.20
CA GLY A 85 11.99 -9.70 -7.58
C GLY A 85 10.52 -9.41 -7.76
N LYS A 86 9.81 -9.05 -6.71
CA LYS A 86 8.40 -8.66 -6.80
C LYS A 86 8.27 -7.32 -7.49
N THR A 87 7.39 -7.24 -8.49
CA THR A 87 7.10 -6.00 -9.19
C THR A 87 5.79 -5.41 -8.67
N VAL A 88 5.77 -4.11 -8.43
CA VAL A 88 4.55 -3.39 -8.01
C VAL A 88 4.27 -2.29 -9.02
N HIS A 89 3.12 -2.37 -9.65
CA HIS A 89 2.60 -1.29 -10.50
C HIS A 89 1.79 -0.34 -9.62
N ALA A 90 2.01 0.96 -9.75
CA ALA A 90 1.40 1.93 -8.85
C ALA A 90 0.74 3.08 -9.60
N TRP A 91 -0.34 3.58 -9.02
CA TRP A 91 -1.04 4.79 -9.44
C TRP A 91 -1.25 5.66 -8.22
N ALA A 92 -1.36 6.96 -8.46
CA ALA A 92 -1.71 7.91 -7.41
C ALA A 92 -3.09 8.51 -7.69
N TRP A 93 -3.79 8.90 -6.64
CA TRP A 93 -5.03 9.64 -6.77
C TRP A 93 -5.14 10.65 -5.64
N GLU A 94 -5.77 11.78 -5.94
CA GLU A 94 -5.94 12.84 -4.96
C GLU A 94 -7.30 12.74 -4.32
N GLY A 95 -7.33 12.75 -2.99
CA GLY A 95 -8.57 12.70 -2.23
C GLY A 95 -8.31 12.94 -0.77
N ASP A 96 -9.36 12.88 0.03
CA ASP A 96 -9.25 13.01 1.47
C ASP A 96 -9.94 11.82 2.13
N ALA A 97 -9.42 11.43 3.28
CA ALA A 97 -9.97 10.32 4.04
C ALA A 97 -9.58 10.47 5.49
N ASP A 98 -10.47 10.02 6.37
CA ASP A 98 -10.18 9.94 7.80
C ASP A 98 -9.46 8.62 8.06
N ALA A 99 -8.16 8.71 8.36
CA ALA A 99 -7.34 7.52 8.58
C ALA A 99 -7.82 6.67 9.76
N SER A 100 -8.57 7.26 10.69
CA SER A 100 -9.09 6.53 11.85
C SER A 100 -10.30 5.66 11.54
N THR A 101 -10.91 5.83 10.37
CA THR A 101 -12.13 5.10 9.99
C THR A 101 -11.89 3.97 8.99
N ILE A 102 -10.64 3.61 8.72
CA ILE A 102 -10.33 2.55 7.75
C ILE A 102 -10.86 1.20 8.23
N VAL A 103 -11.27 0.39 7.27
CA VAL A 103 -11.72 -0.98 7.52
C VAL A 103 -10.98 -1.88 6.55
N SER A 104 -10.09 -2.73 7.09
CA SER A 104 -9.30 -3.64 6.30
C SER A 104 -9.93 -5.02 6.25
N ASN A 105 -9.74 -5.71 5.14
CA ASN A 105 -10.04 -7.14 5.05
C ASN A 105 -9.13 -7.91 6.03
N LEU A 106 -9.51 -9.16 6.30
CA LEU A 106 -8.76 -10.03 7.21
C LEU A 106 -7.90 -11.01 6.43
N MET A 107 -6.77 -11.36 7.02
CA MET A 107 -5.92 -12.44 6.54
C MET A 107 -5.77 -13.47 7.65
N ARG A 108 -5.55 -14.73 7.26
CA ARG A 108 -5.37 -15.82 8.19
C ARG A 108 -3.90 -16.19 8.28
N ILE A 109 -3.36 -16.17 9.48
CA ILE A 109 -1.93 -16.41 9.72
C ILE A 109 -1.77 -17.52 10.75
N GLU A 110 -0.86 -18.45 10.49
CA GLU A 110 -0.42 -19.41 11.49
C GLU A 110 0.51 -18.71 12.48
N TRP A 111 0.11 -18.72 13.75
CA TRP A 111 0.90 -18.10 14.79
C TRP A 111 0.71 -18.82 16.12
N PRO A 112 1.76 -19.25 16.84
CA PRO A 112 3.17 -19.17 16.41
C PRO A 112 3.44 -20.03 15.17
N ARG A 113 4.51 -19.70 14.46
CA ARG A 113 4.88 -20.43 13.24
C ARG A 113 5.07 -21.93 13.54
N GLY A 114 4.46 -22.79 12.73
CA GLY A 114 4.54 -24.24 12.88
C GLY A 114 3.67 -24.80 13.98
N SER A 115 2.85 -24.00 14.65
CA SER A 115 2.00 -24.43 15.77
C SER A 115 0.73 -25.13 15.33
N GLY A 116 0.30 -24.97 14.08
CA GLY A 116 -1.00 -25.43 13.61
C GLY A 116 -2.15 -24.55 14.09
N ARG A 117 -1.87 -23.46 14.79
CA ARG A 117 -2.88 -22.51 15.27
C ARG A 117 -2.96 -21.32 14.31
N PHE A 118 -4.17 -21.03 13.86
CA PHE A 118 -4.41 -19.96 12.90
C PHE A 118 -5.26 -18.88 13.55
N GLN A 119 -4.93 -17.63 13.26
CA GLN A 119 -5.70 -16.47 13.71
C GLN A 119 -5.92 -15.52 12.54
N SER A 120 -7.02 -14.77 12.59
CA SER A 120 -7.31 -13.76 11.61
C SER A 120 -6.83 -12.41 12.10
N TYR A 121 -6.15 -11.70 11.21
CA TYR A 121 -5.63 -10.35 11.48
C TYR A 121 -6.06 -9.44 10.34
N PRO A 122 -6.29 -8.14 10.57
CA PRO A 122 -6.46 -7.23 9.45
C PRO A 122 -5.17 -7.15 8.65
N GLU A 123 -5.28 -7.11 7.32
CA GLU A 123 -4.09 -6.94 6.47
C GLU A 123 -3.42 -5.60 6.72
N VAL A 124 -4.22 -4.58 7.00
CA VAL A 124 -3.76 -3.25 7.40
C VAL A 124 -4.33 -2.97 8.79
N ASP A 125 -3.46 -2.73 9.76
CA ASP A 125 -3.92 -2.48 11.13
C ASP A 125 -4.18 -1.01 11.41
N ARG A 126 -3.54 -0.10 10.67
CA ARG A 126 -3.79 1.33 10.76
C ARG A 126 -3.26 2.05 9.53
N CYS A 127 -3.78 3.23 9.30
CA CYS A 127 -3.31 4.13 8.24
C CYS A 127 -3.02 5.49 8.85
N ALA A 128 -2.19 6.27 8.17
CA ALA A 128 -1.88 7.62 8.61
C ALA A 128 -1.44 8.49 7.44
N TRP A 129 -1.57 9.80 7.62
CA TRP A 129 -1.09 10.80 6.69
C TRP A 129 0.29 11.28 7.13
N PHE A 130 1.20 11.38 6.17
CA PHE A 130 2.57 11.82 6.43
C PHE A 130 3.00 12.89 5.44
N ALA A 131 3.75 13.87 5.91
CA ALA A 131 4.49 14.77 4.99
C ALA A 131 5.51 13.93 4.21
N PRO A 132 5.92 14.38 3.00
CA PRO A 132 6.77 13.55 2.14
C PRO A 132 8.05 13.03 2.78
N ASP A 133 8.77 13.88 3.53
CA ASP A 133 10.03 13.45 4.15
C ASP A 133 9.81 12.36 5.20
N LEU A 134 8.77 12.51 6.02
CA LEU A 134 8.44 11.50 7.01
C LEU A 134 7.91 10.23 6.34
N ALA A 135 7.12 10.38 5.27
CA ALA A 135 6.64 9.23 4.50
C ALA A 135 7.80 8.40 3.95
N ARG A 136 8.87 9.07 3.46
CA ARG A 136 10.05 8.36 2.97
C ARG A 136 10.74 7.54 4.06
N GLN A 137 10.72 8.01 5.30
CA GLN A 137 11.29 7.27 6.42
C GLN A 137 10.42 6.09 6.83
N LYS A 138 9.12 6.26 6.77
CA LYS A 138 8.16 5.24 7.21
C LYS A 138 7.95 4.13 6.20
N ILE A 139 7.99 4.46 4.91
CA ILE A 139 7.64 3.54 3.83
C ILE A 139 8.73 2.49 3.61
N ASN A 140 8.31 1.32 3.13
CA ASN A 140 9.23 0.29 2.64
C ASN A 140 10.23 0.94 1.67
N ALA A 141 11.52 0.68 1.88
CA ALA A 141 12.58 1.37 1.14
C ALA A 141 12.42 1.25 -0.38
N ALA A 142 11.96 0.09 -0.87
CA ALA A 142 11.77 -0.11 -2.31
C ALA A 142 10.63 0.74 -2.88
N GLN A 143 9.71 1.20 -2.03
CA GLN A 143 8.57 2.03 -2.46
C GLN A 143 8.84 3.52 -2.35
N ALA A 144 9.94 3.93 -1.72
CA ALA A 144 10.23 5.35 -1.49
C ALA A 144 10.30 6.14 -2.80
N GLU A 145 10.74 5.51 -3.87
CA GLU A 145 10.80 6.14 -5.20
C GLU A 145 9.42 6.58 -5.70
N LEU A 146 8.36 5.92 -5.27
CA LEU A 146 7.00 6.30 -5.67
C LEU A 146 6.65 7.70 -5.17
N ILE A 147 7.16 8.09 -4.00
CA ILE A 147 6.95 9.42 -3.44
C ILE A 147 7.68 10.46 -4.32
N ASP A 148 8.89 10.15 -4.74
CA ASP A 148 9.66 11.04 -5.61
C ASP A 148 8.94 11.23 -6.96
N ARG A 149 8.42 10.15 -7.51
CA ARG A 149 7.67 10.19 -8.78
C ARG A 149 6.39 11.01 -8.65
N LEU A 150 5.70 10.89 -7.51
CA LEU A 150 4.50 11.69 -7.26
C LEU A 150 4.85 13.17 -7.20
N GLU A 151 5.87 13.54 -6.47
CA GLU A 151 6.29 14.94 -6.38
C GLU A 151 6.65 15.51 -7.76
N ALA A 152 7.34 14.71 -8.57
CA ALA A 152 7.67 15.14 -9.94
C ALA A 152 6.44 15.38 -10.81
N LEU A 153 5.39 14.58 -10.64
CA LEU A 153 4.13 14.76 -11.38
C LEU A 153 3.36 16.00 -10.94
N LEU A 154 3.50 16.39 -9.68
CA LEU A 154 2.74 17.51 -9.13
C LEU A 154 3.43 18.87 -9.29
N ASP A 155 4.68 18.87 -9.70
CA ASP A 155 5.42 20.12 -9.95
C ASP A 155 4.99 20.81 -11.24
#